data_a7424b060f2e6b76317d5862138fbd1b
#
_entry.id   a7424b060f2e6b76317d5862138fbd1b
#
_cell.length_a   1.000
_cell.length_b   1.000
_cell.length_c   1.000
_cell.angle_alpha   90.00
_cell.angle_beta   90.00
_cell.angle_gamma   90.00
#
_symmetry.space_group_name_H-M   'P 1'
#
loop_
_entity.id
_entity.type
_entity.pdbx_description
1 polymer ?
#
loop_
_entity_poly.entity_id
_entity_poly.type
_entity_poly.pdbx_seq_one_letter_code
_entity_poly.pdbx_strand_id
1 'polypeptide(L)'
;MGSCVIVGASHAAAQLVVSLRQQGWEDEIILIGDEPHLPYHRPPLSKTFLSGDKALEDILIRPASAYEKANVTLRLGQRVVAVNSADKTVTIDNGDVLGFDKLILATGSRARHISLPGADKAGVFYLRDVADVNGIRARIGAGKRAVIIGGGYIGLETAAAMRAMGMEVTVLEAMSRVLQRVTAPEISAFYQRIHTEEGVSIHTDAVIESIEGDQSVTGVQCQNGVFYPADVVVVGIGIVPNIELAESAGVVIDNGIVVNEYCETSHPDILSVGDCTNHFNPIYGRQLRLESVQNAVDQAKVAAATVAGKREAYSALPWFWSDQYDLKLQIAGLSQGFDQVVIRGDITTGRKFAAFYLHEGKLLAVDAINSPLEFMLGKKLLMTGVTPDPALLADADFDLKSLLS
;
A
#
# COMPACT_ATOMS: atom_id res chain seq x y z
N MET A 1 2.12 -1.66 36.64
CA MET A 1 1.32 -1.21 35.49
C MET A 1 2.25 -1.28 34.28
N GLY A 2 1.90 -2.08 33.32
CA GLY A 2 2.64 -2.20 32.06
C GLY A 2 2.34 -1.04 31.12
N SER A 3 3.22 -0.81 30.13
CA SER A 3 3.02 0.19 29.09
C SER A 3 3.27 -0.40 27.71
N CYS A 4 2.35 -0.18 26.78
CA CYS A 4 2.50 -0.55 25.37
C CYS A 4 2.64 0.72 24.54
N VAL A 5 3.83 0.94 24.00
CA VAL A 5 4.12 2.07 23.10
C VAL A 5 3.99 1.61 21.65
N ILE A 6 3.19 2.34 20.87
CA ILE A 6 2.97 2.08 19.44
C ILE A 6 3.55 3.26 18.65
N VAL A 7 4.48 2.99 17.76
CA VAL A 7 5.13 4.00 16.92
C VAL A 7 4.64 3.90 15.49
N GLY A 8 4.01 4.96 15.01
CA GLY A 8 3.31 5.06 13.73
C GLY A 8 1.79 5.04 13.89
N ALA A 9 1.09 6.06 13.37
CA ALA A 9 -0.33 6.28 13.56
C ALA A 9 -1.12 6.11 12.24
N SER A 10 -1.20 4.86 11.74
CA SER A 10 -1.94 4.54 10.51
C SER A 10 -2.80 3.27 10.69
N HIS A 11 -3.08 2.52 9.62
CA HIS A 11 -3.99 1.37 9.60
C HIS A 11 -3.66 0.31 10.68
N ALA A 12 -2.40 -0.11 10.75
CA ALA A 12 -1.98 -1.12 11.72
C ALA A 12 -2.22 -0.64 13.15
N ALA A 13 -1.81 0.58 13.47
CA ALA A 13 -1.96 1.16 14.81
C ALA A 13 -3.42 1.36 15.21
N ALA A 14 -4.27 1.86 14.30
CA ALA A 14 -5.70 2.02 14.56
C ALA A 14 -6.41 0.70 14.86
N GLN A 15 -5.99 -0.40 14.20
CA GLN A 15 -6.50 -1.74 14.50
C GLN A 15 -5.91 -2.28 15.81
N LEU A 16 -4.61 -2.11 16.00
CA LEU A 16 -3.87 -2.62 17.15
C LEU A 16 -4.44 -2.12 18.48
N VAL A 17 -4.72 -0.82 18.59
CA VAL A 17 -5.33 -0.20 19.78
C VAL A 17 -6.60 -0.91 20.22
N VAL A 18 -7.51 -1.15 19.27
CA VAL A 18 -8.78 -1.84 19.56
C VAL A 18 -8.54 -3.32 19.88
N SER A 19 -7.67 -3.97 19.12
CA SER A 19 -7.36 -5.39 19.32
C SER A 19 -6.69 -5.64 20.67
N LEU A 20 -5.79 -4.77 21.14
CA LEU A 20 -5.19 -4.88 22.48
C LEU A 20 -6.27 -4.89 23.58
N ARG A 21 -7.24 -3.97 23.52
CA ARG A 21 -8.34 -3.94 24.51
C ARG A 21 -9.24 -5.18 24.39
N GLN A 22 -9.54 -5.62 23.17
CA GLN A 22 -10.31 -6.85 22.95
C GLN A 22 -9.59 -8.11 23.44
N GLN A 23 -8.26 -8.13 23.40
CA GLN A 23 -7.45 -9.23 23.91
C GLN A 23 -7.22 -9.19 25.43
N GLY A 24 -7.68 -8.13 26.11
CA GLY A 24 -7.62 -7.99 27.56
C GLY A 24 -6.40 -7.23 28.09
N TRP A 25 -5.69 -6.48 27.24
CA TRP A 25 -4.65 -5.57 27.71
C TRP A 25 -5.28 -4.37 28.41
N GLU A 26 -5.14 -4.27 29.74
CA GLU A 26 -5.75 -3.23 30.58
C GLU A 26 -4.80 -2.06 30.87
N ASP A 27 -3.50 -2.29 30.75
CA ASP A 27 -2.47 -1.30 31.04
C ASP A 27 -2.40 -0.17 30.00
N GLU A 28 -1.49 0.78 30.18
CA GLU A 28 -1.38 1.98 29.36
C GLU A 28 -1.09 1.64 27.88
N ILE A 29 -1.72 2.40 26.97
CA ILE A 29 -1.42 2.38 25.53
C ILE A 29 -1.06 3.80 25.11
N ILE A 30 0.15 4.00 24.56
CA ILE A 30 0.60 5.28 24.02
C ILE A 30 0.76 5.11 22.51
N LEU A 31 0.02 5.89 21.73
CA LEU A 31 0.11 5.91 20.26
C LEU A 31 0.81 7.20 19.81
N ILE A 32 1.96 7.05 19.13
CA ILE A 32 2.79 8.15 18.66
C ILE A 32 2.80 8.18 17.14
N GLY A 33 2.50 9.34 16.54
CA GLY A 33 2.50 9.54 15.09
C GLY A 33 3.08 10.89 14.70
N ASP A 34 3.87 10.94 13.62
CA ASP A 34 4.51 12.16 13.13
C ASP A 34 3.54 13.09 12.38
N GLU A 35 2.43 12.59 11.88
CA GLU A 35 1.35 13.40 11.32
C GLU A 35 0.45 13.96 12.43
N PRO A 36 -0.05 15.21 12.32
CA PRO A 36 -0.91 15.83 13.34
C PRO A 36 -2.36 15.35 13.29
N HIS A 37 -2.63 14.27 12.55
CA HIS A 37 -3.95 13.74 12.27
C HIS A 37 -4.19 12.40 12.96
N LEU A 38 -5.46 12.15 13.36
CA LEU A 38 -5.88 10.81 13.72
C LEU A 38 -5.61 9.83 12.59
N PRO A 39 -5.39 8.53 12.87
CA PRO A 39 -5.22 7.52 11.83
C PRO A 39 -6.36 7.56 10.80
N TYR A 40 -6.00 7.68 9.53
CA TYR A 40 -6.91 7.78 8.41
C TYR A 40 -6.62 6.73 7.32
N HIS A 41 -7.60 6.45 6.48
CA HIS A 41 -7.44 5.57 5.33
C HIS A 41 -6.57 6.21 4.25
N ARG A 42 -5.45 5.58 3.91
CA ARG A 42 -4.53 6.07 2.85
C ARG A 42 -5.05 5.82 1.42
N PRO A 43 -5.80 4.74 1.10
CA PRO A 43 -6.29 4.53 -0.27
C PRO A 43 -7.11 5.67 -0.87
N PRO A 44 -7.88 6.47 -0.13
CA PRO A 44 -8.56 7.65 -0.66
C PRO A 44 -7.63 8.77 -1.13
N LEU A 45 -6.37 8.81 -0.68
CA LEU A 45 -5.42 9.88 -1.00
C LEU A 45 -5.10 9.99 -2.50
N SER A 46 -5.16 8.90 -3.26
CA SER A 46 -5.01 8.88 -4.72
C SER A 46 -6.34 8.94 -5.48
N LYS A 47 -7.47 9.08 -4.77
CA LYS A 47 -8.84 8.95 -5.30
C LYS A 47 -9.74 10.08 -4.78
N THR A 48 -10.74 9.71 -3.96
CA THR A 48 -11.80 10.61 -3.47
C THR A 48 -11.33 11.74 -2.56
N PHE A 49 -10.20 11.57 -1.87
CA PHE A 49 -9.60 12.68 -1.14
C PHE A 49 -8.84 13.61 -2.08
N LEU A 50 -8.14 13.10 -3.09
CA LEU A 50 -7.46 13.92 -4.10
C LEU A 50 -8.47 14.75 -4.92
N SER A 51 -9.59 14.14 -5.35
CA SER A 51 -10.65 14.83 -6.08
C SER A 51 -11.42 15.86 -5.25
N GLY A 52 -11.35 15.75 -3.92
CA GLY A 52 -12.09 16.62 -2.99
C GLY A 52 -13.52 16.15 -2.69
N ASP A 53 -13.89 14.95 -3.16
CA ASP A 53 -15.21 14.36 -2.87
C ASP A 53 -15.34 13.95 -1.39
N LYS A 54 -14.21 13.78 -0.69
CA LYS A 54 -14.15 13.47 0.74
C LYS A 54 -13.24 14.46 1.47
N ALA A 55 -13.68 14.88 2.66
CA ALA A 55 -12.86 15.60 3.62
C ALA A 55 -12.00 14.63 4.45
N LEU A 56 -11.08 15.17 5.29
CA LEU A 56 -10.23 14.34 6.15
C LEU A 56 -11.06 13.53 7.16
N GLU A 57 -12.09 14.14 7.69
CA GLU A 57 -13.01 13.53 8.67
C GLU A 57 -13.72 12.30 8.09
N ASP A 58 -14.03 12.31 6.78
CA ASP A 58 -14.72 11.21 6.08
C ASP A 58 -13.81 10.00 5.83
N ILE A 59 -12.51 10.19 5.94
CA ILE A 59 -11.52 9.13 5.73
C ILE A 59 -10.83 8.67 7.01
N LEU A 60 -11.22 9.17 8.18
CA LEU A 60 -10.70 8.69 9.46
C LEU A 60 -11.04 7.20 9.63
N ILE A 61 -10.05 6.39 10.05
CA ILE A 61 -10.28 4.97 10.35
C ILE A 61 -11.21 4.82 11.54
N ARG A 62 -11.05 5.69 12.54
CA ARG A 62 -11.89 5.75 13.73
C ARG A 62 -12.03 7.20 14.21
N PRO A 63 -13.19 7.58 14.78
CA PRO A 63 -13.37 8.88 15.40
C PRO A 63 -12.56 9.00 16.69
N ALA A 64 -12.27 10.21 17.16
CA ALA A 64 -11.52 10.49 18.38
C ALA A 64 -12.10 9.75 19.61
N SER A 65 -13.44 9.71 19.71
CA SER A 65 -14.14 9.01 20.80
C SER A 65 -13.83 7.51 20.91
N ALA A 66 -13.34 6.87 19.81
CA ALA A 66 -12.94 5.46 19.87
C ALA A 66 -11.61 5.29 20.60
N TYR A 67 -10.67 6.22 20.45
CA TYR A 67 -9.40 6.23 21.17
C TYR A 67 -9.60 6.62 22.65
N GLU A 68 -10.49 7.57 22.92
CA GLU A 68 -10.89 7.95 24.29
C GLU A 68 -11.50 6.74 25.04
N LYS A 69 -12.47 6.05 24.44
CA LYS A 69 -13.08 4.83 25.01
C LYS A 69 -12.07 3.70 25.21
N ALA A 70 -11.08 3.62 24.36
CA ALA A 70 -9.98 2.65 24.49
C ALA A 70 -8.91 3.12 25.50
N ASN A 71 -9.07 4.27 26.14
CA ASN A 71 -8.13 4.87 27.07
C ASN A 71 -6.69 4.88 26.50
N VAL A 72 -6.52 5.54 25.33
CA VAL A 72 -5.25 5.65 24.61
C VAL A 72 -4.70 7.05 24.76
N THR A 73 -3.46 7.15 25.17
CA THR A 73 -2.69 8.41 25.13
C THR A 73 -2.22 8.65 23.69
N LEU A 74 -2.81 9.65 23.03
CA LEU A 74 -2.42 10.06 21.67
C LEU A 74 -1.33 11.12 21.72
N ARG A 75 -0.24 10.88 20.98
CA ARG A 75 0.86 11.83 20.74
C ARG A 75 1.04 12.02 19.23
N LEU A 76 0.15 12.81 18.65
CA LEU A 76 0.13 13.13 17.22
C LEU A 76 0.96 14.37 16.91
N GLY A 77 1.56 14.44 15.71
CA GLY A 77 2.53 15.48 15.34
C GLY A 77 3.85 15.37 16.08
N GLN A 78 4.18 14.18 16.60
CA GLN A 78 5.41 13.91 17.33
C GLN A 78 6.12 12.70 16.70
N ARG A 79 7.42 12.82 16.50
CA ARG A 79 8.22 11.77 15.86
C ARG A 79 9.12 11.08 16.89
N VAL A 80 9.09 9.76 16.92
CA VAL A 80 10.09 8.97 17.62
C VAL A 80 11.39 9.01 16.80
N VAL A 81 12.49 9.39 17.43
CA VAL A 81 13.80 9.56 16.79
C VAL A 81 14.83 8.52 17.21
N ALA A 82 14.61 7.84 18.34
CA ALA A 82 15.49 6.77 18.81
C ALA A 82 14.73 5.74 19.65
N VAL A 83 15.22 4.51 19.63
CA VAL A 83 14.80 3.39 20.50
C VAL A 83 16.04 2.89 21.25
N ASN A 84 15.99 2.88 22.57
CA ASN A 84 16.95 2.19 23.42
C ASN A 84 16.32 0.89 23.94
N SER A 85 16.70 -0.20 23.33
CA SER A 85 16.14 -1.53 23.67
C SER A 85 16.63 -2.04 25.03
N ALA A 86 17.84 -1.66 25.47
CA ALA A 86 18.41 -2.06 26.76
C ALA A 86 17.69 -1.40 27.95
N ASP A 87 17.42 -0.09 27.84
CA ASP A 87 16.71 0.68 28.87
C ASP A 87 15.20 0.68 28.67
N LYS A 88 14.70 0.04 27.60
CA LYS A 88 13.29 -0.01 27.20
C LYS A 88 12.67 1.38 27.11
N THR A 89 13.29 2.27 26.34
CA THR A 89 12.79 3.64 26.14
C THR A 89 12.74 4.03 24.68
N VAL A 90 11.81 4.95 24.35
CA VAL A 90 11.78 5.68 23.09
C VAL A 90 12.01 7.16 23.35
N THR A 91 12.76 7.82 22.47
CA THR A 91 12.97 9.27 22.51
C THR A 91 12.16 9.95 21.41
N ILE A 92 11.42 10.99 21.77
CA ILE A 92 10.62 11.81 20.86
C ILE A 92 11.43 13.03 20.42
N ASP A 93 11.13 13.60 19.27
CA ASP A 93 11.82 14.74 18.67
C ASP A 93 11.83 16.03 19.53
N ASN A 94 10.88 16.17 20.46
CA ASN A 94 10.86 17.26 21.44
C ASN A 94 11.78 17.02 22.68
N GLY A 95 12.46 15.86 22.73
CA GLY A 95 13.36 15.47 23.83
C GLY A 95 12.68 14.62 24.92
N ASP A 96 11.38 14.39 24.87
CA ASP A 96 10.69 13.49 25.81
C ASP A 96 11.21 12.06 25.68
N VAL A 97 11.38 11.39 26.82
CA VAL A 97 11.75 9.97 26.89
C VAL A 97 10.62 9.18 27.55
N LEU A 98 10.10 8.16 26.87
CA LEU A 98 9.02 7.31 27.35
C LEU A 98 9.52 5.88 27.53
N GLY A 99 9.22 5.29 28.68
CA GLY A 99 9.47 3.86 28.95
C GLY A 99 8.40 2.98 28.31
N PHE A 100 8.74 1.72 28.01
CA PHE A 100 7.82 0.72 27.53
C PHE A 100 8.08 -0.65 28.13
N ASP A 101 7.04 -1.44 28.34
CA ASP A 101 7.15 -2.88 28.57
C ASP A 101 7.03 -3.65 27.25
N LYS A 102 6.19 -3.14 26.32
CA LYS A 102 6.09 -3.61 24.95
C LYS A 102 6.15 -2.44 23.99
N LEU A 103 6.98 -2.56 22.97
CA LEU A 103 7.09 -1.61 21.85
C LEU A 103 6.58 -2.26 20.58
N ILE A 104 5.71 -1.56 19.84
CA ILE A 104 5.22 -2.03 18.55
C ILE A 104 5.58 -1.00 17.48
N LEU A 105 6.45 -1.41 16.57
CA LEU A 105 6.86 -0.60 15.43
C LEU A 105 5.84 -0.79 14.30
N ALA A 106 4.98 0.21 14.09
CA ALA A 106 4.00 0.31 13.03
C ALA A 106 4.37 1.45 12.05
N THR A 107 5.68 1.61 11.81
CA THR A 107 6.28 2.75 11.10
C THR A 107 5.96 2.79 9.61
N GLY A 108 5.48 1.67 9.05
CA GLY A 108 5.05 1.59 7.66
C GLY A 108 6.17 1.87 6.67
N SER A 109 5.89 2.73 5.69
CA SER A 109 6.78 3.02 4.58
C SER A 109 6.65 4.48 4.13
N ARG A 110 7.67 4.99 3.45
CA ARG A 110 7.69 6.31 2.80
C ARG A 110 7.81 6.17 1.28
N ALA A 111 7.40 7.20 0.55
CA ALA A 111 7.59 7.24 -0.89
C ALA A 111 9.10 7.17 -1.24
N ARG A 112 9.42 6.46 -2.31
CA ARG A 112 10.77 6.45 -2.87
C ARG A 112 11.00 7.75 -3.62
N HIS A 113 12.01 8.50 -3.20
CA HIS A 113 12.42 9.74 -3.87
C HIS A 113 13.35 9.45 -5.06
N ILE A 114 13.24 10.25 -6.11
CA ILE A 114 14.19 10.26 -7.22
C ILE A 114 15.36 11.21 -6.90
N SER A 115 16.55 10.81 -7.32
CA SER A 115 17.77 11.65 -7.20
C SER A 115 18.14 12.17 -8.59
N LEU A 116 17.28 13.05 -9.14
CA LEU A 116 17.46 13.66 -10.46
C LEU A 116 17.48 15.18 -10.32
N PRO A 117 18.16 15.90 -11.25
CA PRO A 117 18.12 17.36 -11.28
C PRO A 117 16.67 17.86 -11.30
N GLY A 118 16.34 18.79 -10.40
CA GLY A 118 15.03 19.41 -10.30
C GLY A 118 13.96 18.61 -9.53
N ALA A 119 14.31 17.51 -8.88
CA ALA A 119 13.37 16.71 -8.08
C ALA A 119 12.83 17.46 -6.82
N ASP A 120 13.48 18.54 -6.44
CA ASP A 120 13.16 19.41 -5.28
C ASP A 120 12.38 20.68 -5.67
N LYS A 121 12.08 20.87 -6.96
CA LYS A 121 11.34 22.05 -7.43
C LYS A 121 9.91 22.08 -6.91
N ALA A 122 9.40 23.31 -6.70
CA ALA A 122 8.01 23.51 -6.35
C ALA A 122 7.09 22.95 -7.47
N GLY A 123 6.12 22.11 -7.09
CA GLY A 123 5.23 21.41 -8.02
C GLY A 123 5.64 19.98 -8.33
N VAL A 124 6.73 19.49 -7.73
CA VAL A 124 7.08 18.07 -7.68
C VAL A 124 6.59 17.49 -6.34
N PHE A 125 5.84 16.40 -6.40
CA PHE A 125 5.22 15.78 -5.23
C PHE A 125 5.43 14.26 -5.21
N TYR A 126 5.37 13.71 -4.00
CA TYR A 126 5.38 12.27 -3.73
C TYR A 126 4.11 11.95 -2.93
N LEU A 127 3.15 11.25 -3.54
CA LEU A 127 1.86 11.04 -2.92
C LEU A 127 1.96 9.96 -1.82
N ARG A 128 1.92 10.40 -0.55
CA ARG A 128 1.95 9.49 0.60
C ARG A 128 0.99 9.90 1.74
N ASP A 129 0.84 11.18 2.02
CA ASP A 129 0.07 11.70 3.15
C ASP A 129 -0.87 12.86 2.76
N VAL A 130 -1.61 13.38 3.73
CA VAL A 130 -2.56 14.48 3.55
C VAL A 130 -1.87 15.76 3.11
N ALA A 131 -0.65 16.04 3.59
CA ALA A 131 0.10 17.24 3.22
C ALA A 131 0.50 17.20 1.74
N ASP A 132 0.96 16.04 1.26
CA ASP A 132 1.24 15.82 -0.17
C ASP A 132 0.01 16.12 -1.03
N VAL A 133 -1.14 15.52 -0.67
CA VAL A 133 -2.38 15.71 -1.44
C VAL A 133 -2.84 17.16 -1.44
N ASN A 134 -2.74 17.86 -0.30
CA ASN A 134 -3.08 19.28 -0.23
C ASN A 134 -2.16 20.14 -1.12
N GLY A 135 -0.86 19.81 -1.16
CA GLY A 135 0.09 20.44 -2.07
C GLY A 135 -0.24 20.19 -3.55
N ILE A 136 -0.59 18.96 -3.90
CA ILE A 136 -1.03 18.58 -5.24
C ILE A 136 -2.32 19.32 -5.61
N ARG A 137 -3.34 19.30 -4.74
CA ARG A 137 -4.64 19.97 -4.96
C ARG A 137 -4.50 21.47 -5.22
N ALA A 138 -3.56 22.15 -4.58
CA ALA A 138 -3.29 23.56 -4.82
C ALA A 138 -2.80 23.86 -6.26
N ARG A 139 -2.36 22.84 -6.99
CA ARG A 139 -1.86 22.93 -8.37
C ARG A 139 -2.79 22.36 -9.42
N ILE A 140 -3.82 21.61 -9.03
CA ILE A 140 -4.82 21.06 -9.94
C ILE A 140 -5.68 22.16 -10.55
N GLY A 141 -6.09 21.98 -11.81
CA GLY A 141 -7.02 22.85 -12.52
C GLY A 141 -7.32 22.32 -13.91
N ALA A 142 -8.54 22.60 -14.40
CA ALA A 142 -8.93 22.19 -15.74
C ALA A 142 -7.99 22.78 -16.80
N GLY A 143 -7.56 21.95 -17.76
CA GLY A 143 -6.62 22.32 -18.80
C GLY A 143 -5.16 22.45 -18.37
N LYS A 144 -4.83 22.27 -17.09
CA LYS A 144 -3.45 22.15 -16.63
C LYS A 144 -2.89 20.75 -16.93
N ARG A 145 -1.57 20.67 -17.02
CA ARG A 145 -0.84 19.48 -17.41
C ARG A 145 -0.22 18.80 -16.17
N ALA A 146 -0.50 17.52 -16.01
CA ALA A 146 0.14 16.69 -15.01
C ALA A 146 1.04 15.65 -15.68
N VAL A 147 2.25 15.51 -15.17
CA VAL A 147 3.12 14.38 -15.49
C VAL A 147 3.21 13.47 -14.27
N ILE A 148 2.86 12.20 -14.45
CA ILE A 148 3.00 11.15 -13.45
C ILE A 148 4.23 10.32 -13.80
N ILE A 149 5.19 10.24 -12.90
CA ILE A 149 6.40 9.40 -13.06
C ILE A 149 6.18 8.09 -12.33
N GLY A 150 6.02 7.00 -13.10
CA GLY A 150 5.74 5.65 -12.63
C GLY A 150 4.33 5.16 -12.95
N GLY A 151 4.24 4.06 -13.69
CA GLY A 151 3.00 3.39 -14.11
C GLY A 151 2.57 2.25 -13.16
N GLY A 152 2.82 2.39 -11.84
CA GLY A 152 2.30 1.50 -10.81
C GLY A 152 0.85 1.85 -10.41
N TYR A 153 0.24 1.08 -9.49
CA TYR A 153 -1.16 1.32 -9.07
C TYR A 153 -1.41 2.75 -8.61
N ILE A 154 -0.58 3.30 -7.71
CA ILE A 154 -0.76 4.65 -7.19
C ILE A 154 -0.62 5.70 -8.30
N GLY A 155 0.34 5.54 -9.21
CA GLY A 155 0.52 6.43 -10.37
C GLY A 155 -0.71 6.42 -11.26
N LEU A 156 -1.23 5.25 -11.62
CA LEU A 156 -2.41 5.11 -12.47
C LEU A 156 -3.70 5.60 -11.78
N GLU A 157 -3.88 5.34 -10.48
CA GLU A 157 -5.00 5.89 -9.69
C GLU A 157 -4.97 7.42 -9.67
N THR A 158 -3.79 8.00 -9.44
CA THR A 158 -3.57 9.45 -9.46
C THR A 158 -3.86 10.03 -10.85
N ALA A 159 -3.39 9.35 -11.91
CA ALA A 159 -3.66 9.73 -13.29
C ALA A 159 -5.17 9.73 -13.59
N ALA A 160 -5.88 8.67 -13.17
CA ALA A 160 -7.33 8.58 -13.33
C ALA A 160 -8.08 9.71 -12.60
N ALA A 161 -7.71 9.98 -11.33
CA ALA A 161 -8.31 11.05 -10.54
C ALA A 161 -8.07 12.43 -11.16
N MET A 162 -6.82 12.74 -11.55
CA MET A 162 -6.48 14.02 -12.19
C MET A 162 -7.16 14.20 -13.54
N ARG A 163 -7.27 13.12 -14.34
CA ARG A 163 -8.00 13.15 -15.61
C ARG A 163 -9.48 13.45 -15.41
N ALA A 164 -10.12 12.82 -14.41
CA ALA A 164 -11.50 13.09 -14.05
C ALA A 164 -11.74 14.54 -13.61
N MET A 165 -10.72 15.20 -13.06
CA MET A 165 -10.76 16.64 -12.71
C MET A 165 -10.44 17.57 -13.89
N GLY A 166 -10.36 17.05 -15.13
CA GLY A 166 -10.19 17.85 -16.35
C GLY A 166 -8.76 18.24 -16.67
N MET A 167 -7.75 17.63 -16.07
CA MET A 167 -6.35 17.86 -16.42
C MET A 167 -5.94 17.10 -17.69
N GLU A 168 -4.91 17.59 -18.37
CA GLU A 168 -4.16 16.84 -19.37
C GLU A 168 -3.11 16.00 -18.63
N VAL A 169 -3.21 14.67 -18.73
CA VAL A 169 -2.37 13.76 -17.93
C VAL A 169 -1.48 12.92 -18.83
N THR A 170 -0.18 12.92 -18.49
CA THR A 170 0.83 12.06 -19.10
C THR A 170 1.45 11.16 -18.02
N VAL A 171 1.50 9.86 -18.28
CA VAL A 171 2.20 8.87 -17.45
C VAL A 171 3.49 8.45 -18.13
N LEU A 172 4.61 8.58 -17.42
CA LEU A 172 5.94 8.16 -17.87
C LEU A 172 6.38 6.93 -17.06
N GLU A 173 6.52 5.79 -17.74
CA GLU A 173 6.96 4.53 -17.11
C GLU A 173 8.30 4.12 -17.73
N ALA A 174 9.29 3.88 -16.87
CA ALA A 174 10.63 3.49 -17.30
C ALA A 174 10.71 2.06 -17.84
N MET A 175 9.77 1.20 -17.46
CA MET A 175 9.69 -0.18 -17.96
C MET A 175 8.87 -0.24 -19.25
N SER A 176 8.92 -1.40 -19.95
CA SER A 176 8.24 -1.60 -21.23
C SER A 176 6.71 -1.70 -21.15
N ARG A 177 6.12 -1.78 -19.95
CA ARG A 177 4.68 -1.78 -19.71
C ARG A 177 4.31 -1.28 -18.30
N VAL A 178 3.15 -0.71 -18.15
CA VAL A 178 2.61 -0.34 -16.83
C VAL A 178 2.36 -1.59 -15.99
N LEU A 179 2.38 -1.46 -14.67
CA LEU A 179 2.16 -2.56 -13.70
C LEU A 179 3.08 -3.78 -13.89
N GLN A 180 4.19 -3.66 -14.59
CA GLN A 180 5.04 -4.79 -15.01
C GLN A 180 5.49 -5.68 -13.86
N ARG A 181 5.73 -5.12 -12.69
CA ARG A 181 6.23 -5.88 -11.52
C ARG A 181 5.16 -6.67 -10.80
N VAL A 182 3.89 -6.43 -11.09
CA VAL A 182 2.78 -6.88 -10.23
C VAL A 182 1.67 -7.62 -10.97
N THR A 183 1.69 -7.64 -12.31
CA THR A 183 0.63 -8.30 -13.10
C THR A 183 1.13 -8.83 -14.45
N ALA A 184 0.33 -9.65 -15.11
CA ALA A 184 0.60 -10.20 -16.44
C ALA A 184 0.55 -9.13 -17.55
N PRO A 185 1.20 -9.39 -18.72
CA PRO A 185 1.15 -8.49 -19.88
C PRO A 185 -0.26 -8.15 -20.34
N GLU A 186 -1.19 -9.09 -20.29
CA GLU A 186 -2.59 -8.93 -20.68
C GLU A 186 -3.30 -7.87 -19.83
N ILE A 187 -3.05 -7.89 -18.51
CA ILE A 187 -3.61 -6.91 -17.57
C ILE A 187 -2.97 -5.54 -17.78
N SER A 188 -1.65 -5.49 -18.04
CA SER A 188 -0.97 -4.24 -18.40
C SER A 188 -1.56 -3.61 -19.66
N ALA A 189 -1.77 -4.41 -20.72
CA ALA A 189 -2.37 -3.96 -21.97
C ALA A 189 -3.81 -3.46 -21.76
N PHE A 190 -4.58 -4.16 -20.92
CA PHE A 190 -5.92 -3.73 -20.52
C PHE A 190 -5.90 -2.34 -19.87
N TYR A 191 -5.08 -2.13 -18.83
CA TYR A 191 -4.99 -0.82 -18.17
C TYR A 191 -4.48 0.27 -19.09
N GLN A 192 -3.51 -0.01 -19.95
CA GLN A 192 -3.02 0.94 -20.93
C GLN A 192 -4.13 1.35 -21.91
N ARG A 193 -4.93 0.40 -22.40
CA ARG A 193 -6.11 0.65 -23.24
C ARG A 193 -7.11 1.57 -22.53
N ILE A 194 -7.53 1.21 -21.31
CA ILE A 194 -8.53 2.00 -20.57
C ILE A 194 -8.05 3.44 -20.32
N HIS A 195 -6.83 3.61 -19.82
CA HIS A 195 -6.30 4.95 -19.59
C HIS A 195 -6.23 5.78 -20.87
N THR A 196 -5.89 5.16 -22.02
CA THR A 196 -5.86 5.83 -23.32
C THR A 196 -7.27 6.20 -23.77
N GLU A 197 -8.26 5.32 -23.62
CA GLU A 197 -9.68 5.59 -23.89
C GLU A 197 -10.21 6.78 -23.07
N GLU A 198 -9.78 6.89 -21.80
CA GLU A 198 -10.13 8.00 -20.90
C GLU A 198 -9.32 9.28 -21.16
N GLY A 199 -8.37 9.25 -22.12
CA GLY A 199 -7.61 10.41 -22.55
C GLY A 199 -6.33 10.69 -21.76
N VAL A 200 -5.74 9.68 -21.10
CA VAL A 200 -4.40 9.73 -20.51
C VAL A 200 -3.38 9.29 -21.54
N SER A 201 -2.29 10.06 -21.70
CA SER A 201 -1.16 9.68 -22.52
C SER A 201 -0.18 8.83 -21.72
N ILE A 202 0.07 7.57 -22.13
CA ILE A 202 1.03 6.69 -21.48
C ILE A 202 2.23 6.46 -22.36
N HIS A 203 3.42 6.70 -21.84
CA HIS A 203 4.70 6.45 -22.49
C HIS A 203 5.51 5.47 -21.67
N THR A 204 5.78 4.31 -22.22
CA THR A 204 6.68 3.28 -21.65
C THR A 204 8.11 3.46 -22.19
N ASP A 205 9.07 2.76 -21.58
CA ASP A 205 10.50 2.92 -21.87
C ASP A 205 10.97 4.39 -21.73
N ALA A 206 10.26 5.17 -20.92
CA ALA A 206 10.48 6.60 -20.70
C ALA A 206 11.40 6.83 -19.49
N VAL A 207 12.71 6.82 -19.73
CA VAL A 207 13.71 7.09 -18.68
C VAL A 207 13.88 8.58 -18.51
N ILE A 208 13.59 9.07 -17.29
CA ILE A 208 13.69 10.49 -16.94
C ILE A 208 15.15 10.89 -16.79
N GLU A 209 15.51 12.05 -17.34
CA GLU A 209 16.82 12.69 -17.21
C GLU A 209 16.78 13.79 -16.15
N SER A 210 15.80 14.69 -16.22
CA SER A 210 15.67 15.84 -15.32
C SER A 210 14.23 16.35 -15.24
N ILE A 211 13.95 17.14 -14.20
CA ILE A 211 12.72 17.93 -14.08
C ILE A 211 13.09 19.39 -14.30
N GLU A 212 12.47 20.01 -15.31
CA GLU A 212 12.81 21.32 -15.80
C GLU A 212 11.99 22.44 -15.14
N GLY A 213 12.55 23.66 -15.15
CA GLY A 213 11.97 24.88 -14.60
C GLY A 213 12.96 25.64 -13.72
N ASP A 214 12.66 26.87 -13.35
CA ASP A 214 13.49 27.65 -12.42
C ASP A 214 13.14 27.29 -10.96
N GLN A 215 12.19 27.98 -10.34
CA GLN A 215 11.73 27.71 -8.98
C GLN A 215 10.58 26.69 -8.97
N SER A 216 9.77 26.66 -10.03
CA SER A 216 8.64 25.74 -10.19
C SER A 216 8.85 24.87 -11.42
N VAL A 217 8.28 23.67 -11.39
CA VAL A 217 8.32 22.74 -12.52
C VAL A 217 7.63 23.36 -13.76
N THR A 218 8.23 23.15 -14.91
CA THR A 218 7.66 23.47 -16.23
C THR A 218 7.53 22.25 -17.12
N GLY A 219 8.18 21.14 -16.77
CA GLY A 219 8.09 19.88 -17.50
C GLY A 219 9.13 18.85 -17.06
N VAL A 220 9.12 17.74 -17.74
CA VAL A 220 10.01 16.59 -17.52
C VAL A 220 10.78 16.29 -18.81
N GLN A 221 12.11 16.23 -18.74
CA GLN A 221 12.99 15.85 -19.81
C GLN A 221 13.33 14.39 -19.71
N CYS A 222 13.16 13.63 -20.80
CA CYS A 222 13.59 12.24 -20.91
C CYS A 222 14.92 12.10 -21.63
N GLN A 223 15.66 11.04 -21.36
CA GLN A 223 16.98 10.73 -21.96
C GLN A 223 16.93 10.57 -23.49
N ASN A 224 15.77 10.21 -24.05
CA ASN A 224 15.56 10.14 -25.50
C ASN A 224 15.37 11.51 -26.17
N GLY A 225 15.54 12.62 -25.43
CA GLY A 225 15.40 13.99 -25.90
C GLY A 225 13.95 14.52 -25.93
N VAL A 226 12.95 13.73 -25.54
CA VAL A 226 11.56 14.18 -25.49
C VAL A 226 11.29 14.96 -24.22
N PHE A 227 10.66 16.14 -24.38
CA PHE A 227 10.22 16.99 -23.26
C PHE A 227 8.69 16.92 -23.10
N TYR A 228 8.25 16.68 -21.87
CA TYR A 228 6.83 16.65 -21.50
C TYR A 228 6.50 17.85 -20.62
N PRO A 229 5.74 18.82 -21.11
CA PRO A 229 5.38 20.01 -20.34
C PRO A 229 4.46 19.65 -19.16
N ALA A 230 4.70 20.26 -17.99
CA ALA A 230 3.95 20.00 -16.77
C ALA A 230 3.79 21.23 -15.89
N ASP A 231 2.61 21.41 -15.32
CA ASP A 231 2.29 22.37 -14.27
C ASP A 231 2.39 21.71 -12.87
N VAL A 232 2.34 20.38 -12.86
CA VAL A 232 2.55 19.53 -11.67
C VAL A 232 3.18 18.19 -12.08
N VAL A 233 4.09 17.70 -11.26
CA VAL A 233 4.70 16.37 -11.40
C VAL A 233 4.40 15.56 -10.13
N VAL A 234 3.89 14.33 -10.30
CA VAL A 234 3.71 13.39 -9.19
C VAL A 234 4.59 12.16 -9.42
N VAL A 235 5.44 11.85 -8.45
CA VAL A 235 6.38 10.73 -8.51
C VAL A 235 5.81 9.55 -7.74
N GLY A 236 5.57 8.43 -8.44
CA GLY A 236 4.99 7.19 -7.91
C GLY A 236 5.80 5.95 -8.27
N ILE A 237 7.10 5.91 -7.92
CA ILE A 237 8.04 4.84 -8.29
C ILE A 237 8.21 3.74 -7.22
N GLY A 238 7.28 3.66 -6.29
CA GLY A 238 7.28 2.69 -5.18
C GLY A 238 7.62 3.32 -3.84
N ILE A 239 7.78 2.46 -2.83
CA ILE A 239 7.99 2.85 -1.44
C ILE A 239 9.24 2.18 -0.85
N VAL A 240 9.68 2.71 0.31
CA VAL A 240 10.79 2.19 1.12
C VAL A 240 10.27 1.96 2.53
N PRO A 241 10.46 0.79 3.15
CA PRO A 241 10.05 0.54 4.53
C PRO A 241 10.83 1.45 5.49
N ASN A 242 10.16 1.93 6.54
CA ASN A 242 10.79 2.74 7.58
C ASN A 242 11.35 1.79 8.66
N ILE A 243 12.64 1.54 8.60
CA ILE A 243 13.34 0.53 9.41
C ILE A 243 14.33 1.13 10.41
N GLU A 244 14.60 2.41 10.34
CA GLU A 244 15.70 3.07 11.03
C GLU A 244 15.60 2.94 12.57
N LEU A 245 14.38 2.98 13.12
CA LEU A 245 14.15 2.77 14.55
C LEU A 245 14.43 1.32 14.98
N ALA A 246 14.09 0.35 14.13
CA ALA A 246 14.39 -1.06 14.39
C ALA A 246 15.89 -1.35 14.28
N GLU A 247 16.58 -0.73 13.32
CA GLU A 247 18.05 -0.81 13.21
C GLU A 247 18.72 -0.25 14.45
N SER A 248 18.29 0.94 14.94
CA SER A 248 18.83 1.55 16.14
C SER A 248 18.59 0.71 17.41
N ALA A 249 17.50 -0.08 17.43
CA ALA A 249 17.18 -1.01 18.50
C ALA A 249 17.93 -2.36 18.40
N GLY A 250 18.75 -2.56 17.35
CA GLY A 250 19.47 -3.82 17.12
C GLY A 250 18.59 -4.98 16.63
N VAL A 251 17.45 -4.68 16.04
CA VAL A 251 16.52 -5.68 15.48
C VAL A 251 17.01 -6.12 14.09
N VAL A 252 16.84 -7.40 13.77
CA VAL A 252 17.23 -7.97 12.47
C VAL A 252 16.40 -7.38 11.33
N ILE A 253 17.11 -6.90 10.31
CA ILE A 253 16.53 -6.29 9.09
C ILE A 253 16.91 -7.12 7.87
N ASP A 254 15.91 -7.43 7.05
CA ASP A 254 16.07 -8.01 5.72
C ASP A 254 14.90 -7.56 4.85
N ASN A 255 15.10 -6.60 3.94
CA ASN A 255 14.04 -5.99 3.13
C ASN A 255 12.80 -5.57 3.94
N GLY A 256 13.04 -5.07 5.18
CA GLY A 256 12.05 -4.75 6.20
C GLY A 256 12.45 -5.31 7.55
N ILE A 257 11.64 -5.06 8.58
CA ILE A 257 11.84 -5.58 9.93
C ILE A 257 11.44 -7.05 9.94
N VAL A 258 12.40 -7.96 10.22
CA VAL A 258 12.11 -9.40 10.25
C VAL A 258 11.25 -9.74 11.46
N VAL A 259 10.12 -10.39 11.21
CA VAL A 259 9.20 -10.86 12.24
C VAL A 259 8.85 -12.33 12.04
N ASN A 260 8.57 -13.03 13.14
CA ASN A 260 8.02 -14.37 13.09
C ASN A 260 6.49 -14.36 12.85
N GLU A 261 5.86 -15.52 12.87
CA GLU A 261 4.42 -15.70 12.69
C GLU A 261 3.55 -15.04 13.76
N TYR A 262 4.13 -14.58 14.86
CA TYR A 262 3.47 -13.86 15.96
C TYR A 262 3.74 -12.36 15.95
N CYS A 263 4.33 -11.85 14.86
CA CYS A 263 4.79 -10.45 14.71
C CYS A 263 5.90 -10.04 15.70
N GLU A 264 6.57 -11.00 16.36
CA GLU A 264 7.72 -10.75 17.22
C GLU A 264 8.98 -10.53 16.38
N THR A 265 9.79 -9.56 16.76
CA THR A 265 11.10 -9.30 16.16
C THR A 265 12.18 -10.17 16.83
N SER A 266 13.44 -9.95 16.49
CA SER A 266 14.56 -10.57 17.17
C SER A 266 14.75 -10.09 18.63
N HIS A 267 14.03 -9.07 19.06
CA HIS A 267 14.02 -8.56 20.43
C HIS A 267 12.69 -8.95 21.14
N PRO A 268 12.72 -9.53 22.37
CA PRO A 268 11.52 -10.13 22.99
C PRO A 268 10.42 -9.13 23.37
N ASP A 269 10.75 -7.84 23.52
CA ASP A 269 9.80 -6.80 23.91
C ASP A 269 9.46 -5.85 22.76
N ILE A 270 9.96 -6.11 21.55
CA ILE A 270 9.70 -5.31 20.36
C ILE A 270 8.99 -6.17 19.32
N LEU A 271 7.80 -5.75 18.92
CA LEU A 271 7.03 -6.33 17.83
C LEU A 271 7.03 -5.35 16.64
N SER A 272 6.68 -5.85 15.46
CA SER A 272 6.46 -4.97 14.30
C SER A 272 5.31 -5.45 13.44
N VAL A 273 4.58 -4.50 12.80
CA VAL A 273 3.38 -4.76 12.00
C VAL A 273 3.28 -3.81 10.80
N GLY A 274 2.67 -4.27 9.72
CA GLY A 274 2.36 -3.49 8.52
C GLY A 274 3.47 -3.49 7.46
N ASP A 275 3.49 -2.45 6.60
CA ASP A 275 4.35 -2.39 5.40
C ASP A 275 5.85 -2.46 5.70
N CYS A 276 6.27 -2.13 6.93
CA CYS A 276 7.68 -2.21 7.35
C CYS A 276 8.17 -3.62 7.66
N THR A 277 7.27 -4.62 7.76
CA THR A 277 7.63 -5.98 8.17
C THR A 277 7.99 -6.89 7.02
N ASN A 278 8.96 -7.79 7.26
CA ASN A 278 9.25 -8.95 6.44
C ASN A 278 8.97 -10.21 7.26
N HIS A 279 8.06 -11.07 6.78
CA HIS A 279 7.59 -12.26 7.50
C HIS A 279 7.55 -13.47 6.58
N PHE A 280 7.72 -14.67 7.16
CA PHE A 280 7.51 -15.91 6.44
C PHE A 280 6.01 -16.12 6.18
N ASN A 281 5.65 -16.32 4.90
CA ASN A 281 4.27 -16.65 4.53
C ASN A 281 4.17 -18.14 4.21
N PRO A 282 3.37 -18.93 4.96
CA PRO A 282 3.29 -20.38 4.79
C PRO A 282 2.62 -20.82 3.49
N ILE A 283 1.76 -19.99 2.89
CA ILE A 283 1.08 -20.30 1.63
C ILE A 283 2.07 -20.31 0.47
N TYR A 284 3.04 -19.37 0.48
CA TYR A 284 4.06 -19.25 -0.56
C TYR A 284 5.42 -19.82 -0.19
N GLY A 285 5.60 -20.30 1.06
CA GLY A 285 6.83 -20.93 1.54
C GLY A 285 8.06 -20.02 1.51
N ARG A 286 7.88 -18.69 1.62
CA ARG A 286 8.98 -17.72 1.51
C ARG A 286 8.75 -16.47 2.36
N GLN A 287 9.83 -15.71 2.56
CA GLN A 287 9.78 -14.39 3.17
C GLN A 287 9.09 -13.39 2.23
N LEU A 288 8.20 -12.57 2.79
CA LEU A 288 7.42 -11.57 2.07
C LEU A 288 7.35 -10.26 2.87
N ARG A 289 7.43 -9.15 2.15
CA ARG A 289 7.04 -7.83 2.64
C ARG A 289 5.80 -7.39 1.85
N LEU A 290 4.68 -7.22 2.56
CA LEU A 290 3.38 -6.92 1.97
C LEU A 290 2.95 -5.49 2.28
N GLU A 291 2.67 -4.73 1.24
CA GLU A 291 2.28 -3.31 1.29
C GLU A 291 0.76 -3.21 1.08
N SER A 292 -0.02 -3.64 2.09
CA SER A 292 -1.48 -3.64 1.97
C SER A 292 -2.19 -3.36 3.30
N VAL A 293 -3.38 -2.76 3.20
CA VAL A 293 -4.25 -2.53 4.35
C VAL A 293 -4.60 -3.84 5.05
N GLN A 294 -4.85 -4.90 4.27
CA GLN A 294 -5.16 -6.23 4.82
C GLN A 294 -4.01 -6.74 5.69
N ASN A 295 -2.77 -6.71 5.19
CA ASN A 295 -1.60 -7.16 5.96
C ASN A 295 -1.44 -6.34 7.25
N ALA A 296 -1.55 -5.02 7.17
CA ALA A 296 -1.44 -4.13 8.32
C ALA A 296 -2.49 -4.44 9.40
N VAL A 297 -3.74 -4.68 8.99
CA VAL A 297 -4.85 -4.98 9.91
C VAL A 297 -4.71 -6.38 10.53
N ASP A 298 -4.36 -7.38 9.74
CA ASP A 298 -4.29 -8.76 10.24
C ASP A 298 -3.06 -8.99 11.11
N GLN A 299 -1.90 -8.42 10.77
CA GLN A 299 -0.73 -8.44 11.67
C GLN A 299 -1.00 -7.69 12.98
N ALA A 300 -1.74 -6.58 12.95
CA ALA A 300 -2.11 -5.85 14.17
C ALA A 300 -2.94 -6.71 15.13
N LYS A 301 -3.87 -7.53 14.62
CA LYS A 301 -4.64 -8.48 15.45
C LYS A 301 -3.75 -9.53 16.08
N VAL A 302 -2.83 -10.10 15.28
CA VAL A 302 -1.86 -11.10 15.76
C VAL A 302 -0.94 -10.51 16.82
N ALA A 303 -0.36 -9.33 16.57
CA ALA A 303 0.50 -8.65 17.53
C ALA A 303 -0.22 -8.34 18.85
N ALA A 304 -1.49 -7.93 18.80
CA ALA A 304 -2.30 -7.71 19.99
C ALA A 304 -2.52 -9.01 20.78
N ALA A 305 -2.79 -10.13 20.12
CA ALA A 305 -2.90 -11.44 20.77
C ALA A 305 -1.58 -11.84 21.42
N THR A 306 -0.45 -11.65 20.71
CA THR A 306 0.90 -11.92 21.23
C THR A 306 1.22 -11.10 22.48
N VAL A 307 0.94 -9.80 22.46
CA VAL A 307 1.12 -8.91 23.64
C VAL A 307 0.29 -9.36 24.83
N ALA A 308 -0.92 -9.87 24.59
CA ALA A 308 -1.80 -10.44 25.62
C ALA A 308 -1.43 -11.88 26.03
N GLY A 309 -0.30 -12.41 25.58
CA GLY A 309 0.19 -13.75 25.93
C GLY A 309 -0.48 -14.90 25.17
N LYS A 310 -1.22 -14.61 24.09
CA LYS A 310 -1.85 -15.62 23.22
C LYS A 310 -0.96 -15.90 22.01
N ARG A 311 -0.96 -17.13 21.52
CA ARG A 311 -0.12 -17.56 20.38
C ARG A 311 -1.02 -17.89 19.19
N GLU A 312 -1.37 -16.86 18.42
CA GLU A 312 -2.15 -16.96 17.19
C GLU A 312 -1.24 -16.65 16.00
N ALA A 313 -0.94 -17.65 15.16
CA ALA A 313 -0.02 -17.48 14.05
C ALA A 313 -0.65 -16.69 12.88
N TYR A 314 0.11 -15.75 12.32
CA TYR A 314 -0.25 -15.05 11.10
C TYR A 314 -0.12 -16.00 9.89
N SER A 315 -1.23 -16.27 9.22
CA SER A 315 -1.30 -17.16 8.05
C SER A 315 -2.28 -16.66 6.98
N ALA A 316 -2.52 -15.35 6.94
CA ALA A 316 -3.51 -14.79 6.03
C ALA A 316 -3.08 -14.90 4.56
N LEU A 317 -4.03 -15.23 3.69
CA LEU A 317 -3.86 -15.10 2.24
C LEU A 317 -3.77 -13.61 1.89
N PRO A 318 -2.69 -13.15 1.24
CA PRO A 318 -2.59 -11.75 0.80
C PRO A 318 -3.73 -11.39 -0.16
N TRP A 319 -4.29 -10.21 0.03
CA TRP A 319 -5.18 -9.63 -0.95
C TRP A 319 -5.03 -8.10 -0.99
N PHE A 320 -5.36 -7.52 -2.15
CA PHE A 320 -5.21 -6.11 -2.46
C PHE A 320 -6.35 -5.64 -3.36
N TRP A 321 -6.55 -4.34 -3.48
CA TRP A 321 -7.49 -3.74 -4.43
C TRP A 321 -6.97 -2.41 -4.99
N SER A 322 -7.48 -2.06 -6.17
CA SER A 322 -7.26 -0.75 -6.79
C SER A 322 -8.53 -0.32 -7.52
N ASP A 323 -8.94 0.92 -7.31
CA ASP A 323 -10.08 1.50 -8.00
C ASP A 323 -9.60 2.61 -8.93
N GLN A 324 -9.93 2.53 -10.21
CA GLN A 324 -9.57 3.49 -11.26
C GLN A 324 -10.76 3.65 -12.20
N TYR A 325 -11.27 4.86 -12.37
CA TYR A 325 -12.51 5.14 -13.12
C TYR A 325 -13.68 4.29 -12.59
N ASP A 326 -14.32 3.48 -13.47
CA ASP A 326 -15.35 2.50 -13.14
C ASP A 326 -14.79 1.09 -12.85
N LEU A 327 -13.47 0.93 -12.84
CA LEU A 327 -12.80 -0.35 -12.63
C LEU A 327 -12.57 -0.60 -11.14
N LYS A 328 -13.05 -1.75 -10.67
CA LYS A 328 -12.76 -2.29 -9.34
C LYS A 328 -11.89 -3.53 -9.52
N LEU A 329 -10.57 -3.36 -9.36
CA LEU A 329 -9.65 -4.48 -9.31
C LEU A 329 -9.60 -5.05 -7.90
N GLN A 330 -9.76 -6.35 -7.78
CA GLN A 330 -9.52 -7.11 -6.55
C GLN A 330 -8.54 -8.24 -6.84
N ILE A 331 -7.47 -8.31 -6.05
CA ILE A 331 -6.40 -9.30 -6.20
C ILE A 331 -6.43 -10.23 -5.00
N ALA A 332 -6.47 -11.53 -5.21
CA ALA A 332 -6.24 -12.54 -4.19
C ALA A 332 -4.99 -13.33 -4.53
N GLY A 333 -4.09 -13.47 -3.57
CA GLY A 333 -2.81 -14.15 -3.75
C GLY A 333 -1.73 -13.24 -4.36
N LEU A 334 -0.62 -13.87 -4.76
CA LEU A 334 0.56 -13.23 -5.35
C LEU A 334 0.89 -13.94 -6.67
N SER A 335 0.82 -13.20 -7.77
CA SER A 335 1.08 -13.74 -9.12
C SER A 335 2.55 -14.00 -9.42
N GLN A 336 3.47 -13.49 -8.61
CA GLN A 336 4.91 -13.58 -8.88
C GLN A 336 5.38 -15.04 -9.06
N GLY A 337 5.99 -15.32 -10.21
CA GLY A 337 6.49 -16.64 -10.57
C GLY A 337 5.52 -17.47 -11.41
N PHE A 338 4.39 -16.89 -11.85
CA PHE A 338 3.46 -17.59 -12.75
C PHE A 338 4.14 -17.95 -14.09
N ASP A 339 3.73 -19.08 -14.66
CA ASP A 339 4.11 -19.56 -15.99
C ASP A 339 2.92 -19.59 -16.96
N GLN A 340 1.68 -19.50 -16.41
CA GLN A 340 0.47 -19.47 -17.19
C GLN A 340 -0.53 -18.46 -16.62
N VAL A 341 -1.18 -17.69 -17.49
CA VAL A 341 -2.35 -16.88 -17.16
C VAL A 341 -3.56 -17.38 -17.93
N VAL A 342 -4.70 -17.50 -17.23
CA VAL A 342 -5.97 -17.90 -17.81
C VAL A 342 -6.97 -16.78 -17.66
N ILE A 343 -7.49 -16.28 -18.77
CA ILE A 343 -8.48 -15.20 -18.78
C ILE A 343 -9.89 -15.80 -18.85
N ARG A 344 -10.75 -15.34 -17.94
CA ARG A 344 -12.18 -15.63 -17.91
C ARG A 344 -12.96 -14.36 -18.18
N GLY A 345 -13.68 -14.31 -19.29
CA GLY A 345 -14.41 -13.12 -19.75
C GLY A 345 -13.69 -12.36 -20.86
N ASP A 346 -14.19 -11.17 -21.21
CA ASP A 346 -13.66 -10.37 -22.31
C ASP A 346 -12.70 -9.29 -21.80
N ILE A 347 -11.39 -9.50 -21.98
CA ILE A 347 -10.33 -8.55 -21.67
C ILE A 347 -10.08 -7.54 -22.80
N THR A 348 -10.51 -7.83 -24.02
CA THR A 348 -10.16 -7.06 -25.22
C THR A 348 -11.04 -5.84 -25.42
N THR A 349 -12.34 -5.99 -25.26
CA THR A 349 -13.33 -4.92 -25.46
C THR A 349 -14.12 -4.62 -24.19
N GLY A 350 -14.20 -5.58 -23.27
CA GLY A 350 -14.94 -5.47 -22.02
C GLY A 350 -14.19 -4.74 -20.90
N ARG A 351 -14.91 -4.54 -19.79
CA ARG A 351 -14.39 -4.03 -18.51
C ARG A 351 -14.74 -4.96 -17.33
N LYS A 352 -15.07 -6.25 -17.64
CA LYS A 352 -15.44 -7.25 -16.64
C LYS A 352 -14.84 -8.60 -17.01
N PHE A 353 -13.89 -9.06 -16.23
CA PHE A 353 -13.19 -10.34 -16.41
C PHE A 353 -12.39 -10.72 -15.17
N ALA A 354 -11.83 -11.93 -15.16
CA ALA A 354 -10.84 -12.36 -14.18
C ALA A 354 -9.64 -13.02 -14.88
N ALA A 355 -8.44 -12.83 -14.30
CA ALA A 355 -7.21 -13.48 -14.70
C ALA A 355 -6.75 -14.40 -13.56
N PHE A 356 -6.59 -15.69 -13.84
CA PHE A 356 -6.09 -16.68 -12.93
C PHE A 356 -4.63 -16.99 -13.27
N TYR A 357 -3.75 -16.88 -12.28
CA TYR A 357 -2.32 -17.11 -12.44
C TYR A 357 -1.95 -18.49 -11.92
N LEU A 358 -1.30 -19.29 -12.73
CA LEU A 358 -0.87 -20.63 -12.36
C LEU A 358 0.65 -20.73 -12.47
N HIS A 359 1.23 -21.65 -11.69
CA HIS A 359 2.61 -22.08 -11.80
C HIS A 359 2.67 -23.59 -11.67
N GLU A 360 3.24 -24.27 -12.66
CA GLU A 360 3.24 -25.74 -12.75
C GLU A 360 1.85 -26.36 -12.48
N GLY A 361 0.84 -25.74 -13.06
CA GLY A 361 -0.56 -26.14 -12.90
C GLY A 361 -1.21 -25.77 -11.57
N LYS A 362 -0.53 -25.16 -10.60
CA LYS A 362 -1.10 -24.73 -9.33
C LYS A 362 -1.56 -23.27 -9.36
N LEU A 363 -2.75 -23.01 -8.82
CA LEU A 363 -3.26 -21.65 -8.70
C LEU A 363 -2.43 -20.83 -7.70
N LEU A 364 -1.90 -19.69 -8.13
CA LEU A 364 -1.11 -18.75 -7.31
C LEU A 364 -1.90 -17.51 -6.91
N ALA A 365 -2.67 -16.94 -7.85
CA ALA A 365 -3.36 -15.68 -7.65
C ALA A 365 -4.53 -15.52 -8.60
N VAL A 366 -5.40 -14.55 -8.30
CA VAL A 366 -6.51 -14.11 -9.14
C VAL A 366 -6.57 -12.60 -9.13
N ASP A 367 -6.57 -11.98 -10.32
CA ASP A 367 -6.94 -10.57 -10.54
C ASP A 367 -8.36 -10.54 -11.09
N ALA A 368 -9.28 -9.91 -10.38
CA ALA A 368 -10.68 -9.80 -10.79
C ALA A 368 -11.03 -8.31 -11.01
N ILE A 369 -11.35 -7.96 -12.25
CA ILE A 369 -11.80 -6.62 -12.65
C ILE A 369 -13.33 -6.63 -12.79
N ASN A 370 -14.02 -5.85 -11.96
CA ASN A 370 -15.49 -5.81 -11.90
C ASN A 370 -16.15 -7.19 -11.76
N SER A 371 -15.43 -8.17 -11.22
CA SER A 371 -15.81 -9.59 -11.13
C SER A 371 -15.71 -10.11 -9.68
N PRO A 372 -16.55 -9.59 -8.76
CA PRO A 372 -16.44 -9.93 -7.33
C PRO A 372 -16.70 -11.40 -7.02
N LEU A 373 -17.49 -12.09 -7.85
CA LEU A 373 -17.72 -13.53 -7.70
C LEU A 373 -16.43 -14.32 -7.93
N GLU A 374 -15.73 -14.05 -9.03
CA GLU A 374 -14.47 -14.69 -9.40
C GLU A 374 -13.38 -14.39 -8.34
N PHE A 375 -13.35 -13.18 -7.78
CA PHE A 375 -12.49 -12.85 -6.65
C PHE A 375 -12.78 -13.72 -5.42
N MET A 376 -14.06 -13.80 -5.01
CA MET A 376 -14.45 -14.58 -3.83
C MET A 376 -14.16 -16.07 -3.99
N LEU A 377 -14.48 -16.63 -5.17
CA LEU A 377 -14.23 -18.04 -5.48
C LEU A 377 -12.74 -18.33 -5.61
N GLY A 378 -11.99 -17.48 -6.32
CA GLY A 378 -10.54 -17.57 -6.45
C GLY A 378 -9.83 -17.53 -5.10
N LYS A 379 -10.24 -16.62 -4.21
CA LYS A 379 -9.74 -16.56 -2.83
C LYS A 379 -10.00 -17.88 -2.08
N LYS A 380 -11.18 -18.48 -2.23
CA LYS A 380 -11.52 -19.73 -1.57
C LYS A 380 -10.74 -20.91 -2.16
N LEU A 381 -10.56 -20.98 -3.48
CA LEU A 381 -9.72 -21.98 -4.15
C LEU A 381 -8.28 -21.92 -3.64
N LEU A 382 -7.69 -20.73 -3.55
CA LEU A 382 -6.35 -20.53 -3.00
C LEU A 382 -6.23 -20.99 -1.54
N MET A 383 -7.22 -20.69 -0.70
CA MET A 383 -7.22 -21.06 0.72
C MET A 383 -7.39 -22.58 0.92
N THR A 384 -8.11 -23.26 0.04
CA THR A 384 -8.34 -24.71 0.11
C THR A 384 -7.28 -25.54 -0.64
N GLY A 385 -6.37 -24.87 -1.38
CA GLY A 385 -5.36 -25.53 -2.20
C GLY A 385 -5.93 -26.29 -3.41
N VAL A 386 -7.19 -26.03 -3.78
CA VAL A 386 -7.82 -26.62 -4.97
C VAL A 386 -7.28 -25.94 -6.20
N THR A 387 -6.75 -26.73 -7.12
CA THR A 387 -6.25 -26.27 -8.42
C THR A 387 -7.19 -26.72 -9.51
N PRO A 388 -7.98 -25.80 -10.10
CA PRO A 388 -8.88 -26.13 -11.20
C PRO A 388 -8.12 -26.37 -12.51
N ASP A 389 -8.72 -27.17 -13.38
CA ASP A 389 -8.28 -27.29 -14.79
C ASP A 389 -8.34 -25.88 -15.46
N PRO A 390 -7.27 -25.43 -16.12
CA PRO A 390 -7.25 -24.16 -16.85
C PRO A 390 -8.41 -23.97 -17.84
N ALA A 391 -8.87 -25.05 -18.48
CA ALA A 391 -10.01 -24.99 -19.40
C ALA A 391 -11.31 -24.64 -18.68
N LEU A 392 -11.53 -25.16 -17.46
CA LEU A 392 -12.70 -24.83 -16.64
C LEU A 392 -12.62 -23.38 -16.10
N LEU A 393 -11.42 -22.89 -15.81
CA LEU A 393 -11.22 -21.49 -15.41
C LEU A 393 -11.55 -20.52 -16.55
N ALA A 394 -11.18 -20.87 -17.80
CA ALA A 394 -11.43 -20.04 -18.97
C ALA A 394 -12.90 -19.99 -19.39
N ASP A 395 -13.64 -21.09 -19.16
CA ASP A 395 -15.04 -21.23 -19.57
C ASP A 395 -15.97 -20.36 -18.72
N ALA A 396 -16.45 -19.25 -19.28
CA ALA A 396 -17.33 -18.30 -18.60
C ALA A 396 -18.68 -18.90 -18.17
N ASP A 397 -19.15 -19.96 -18.82
CA ASP A 397 -20.40 -20.63 -18.51
C ASP A 397 -20.24 -21.70 -17.42
N PHE A 398 -19.02 -22.13 -17.13
CA PHE A 398 -18.76 -23.12 -16.08
C PHE A 398 -18.99 -22.51 -14.68
N ASP A 399 -19.75 -23.20 -13.81
CA ASP A 399 -19.95 -22.76 -12.43
C ASP A 399 -18.74 -23.11 -11.54
N LEU A 400 -17.90 -22.12 -11.29
CA LEU A 400 -16.72 -22.26 -10.44
C LEU A 400 -17.04 -22.68 -8.99
N LYS A 401 -18.30 -22.52 -8.51
CA LYS A 401 -18.70 -22.97 -7.18
C LYS A 401 -18.65 -24.49 -7.05
N SER A 402 -18.89 -25.20 -8.15
CA SER A 402 -18.83 -26.66 -8.18
C SER A 402 -17.46 -27.25 -7.83
N LEU A 403 -16.39 -26.45 -7.97
CA LEU A 403 -15.04 -26.84 -7.59
C LEU A 403 -14.78 -26.84 -6.07
N LEU A 404 -15.71 -26.32 -5.29
CA LEU A 404 -15.61 -26.13 -3.86
C LEU A 404 -16.57 -27.01 -3.05
N SER A 405 -17.35 -27.88 -3.77
CA SER A 405 -18.31 -28.82 -3.20
C SER A 405 -17.67 -30.13 -2.73
#